data_cbcefa1586056960aaf18dfed979a837
#
_entry.id   cbcefa1586056960aaf18dfed979a837
#
_cell.length_a   1.000
_cell.length_b   1.000
_cell.length_c   1.000
_cell.angle_alpha   90.00
_cell.angle_beta   90.00
_cell.angle_gamma   90.00
#
_symmetry.space_group_name_H-M   'P 1'
#
loop_
_entity.id
_entity.type
_entity.pdbx_description
1 polymer ?
#
loop_
_entity_poly.entity_id
_entity_poly.type
_entity_poly.pdbx_seq_one_letter_code
_entity_poly.pdbx_strand_id
1 'polypeptide(L)'
;MIQAIYDGMWDKFIIASDRNEYELDKHLIDLESDTRRGITALTYLKQGSGSTLDEIVKFQTAVQEIEPKQYYHPLDELHLTVLSVISCIPAFELNEINTKSYADVFHSVLRSSPPIEVKYQGVTASPNCIVVQGFPVNDALEKLRNNLRTQLTDAGLRVTFDSRYKLVTAHSSIVRFRLPISDGQLLLALCQQYRNHKFGRIVFTDFELVFNNWYQNLAVTKSLASHS
;
A
#
# COMPACT_ATOMS: atom_id res chain seq x y z
N MET A 1 11.27 6.14 -14.33
CA MET A 1 11.56 4.99 -13.41
C MET A 1 10.28 4.42 -12.77
N ILE A 2 9.45 5.20 -12.07
CA ILE A 2 8.21 4.70 -11.42
C ILE A 2 7.23 4.10 -12.44
N GLN A 3 6.99 4.79 -13.57
CA GLN A 3 6.08 4.30 -14.61
C GLN A 3 6.47 2.91 -15.13
N ALA A 4 7.74 2.66 -15.37
CA ALA A 4 8.21 1.35 -15.86
C ALA A 4 7.91 0.20 -14.88
N ILE A 5 7.86 0.48 -13.56
CA ILE A 5 7.46 -0.51 -12.56
C ILE A 5 5.96 -0.81 -12.69
N TYR A 6 5.13 0.23 -12.86
CA TYR A 6 3.70 0.05 -13.08
C TYR A 6 3.39 -0.66 -14.39
N ASP A 7 4.15 -0.37 -15.46
CA ASP A 7 4.01 -1.05 -16.74
C ASP A 7 4.41 -2.52 -16.63
N GLY A 8 5.49 -2.84 -15.92
CA GLY A 8 5.86 -4.23 -15.67
C GLY A 8 4.87 -5.01 -14.79
N MET A 9 4.12 -4.35 -13.90
CA MET A 9 2.98 -4.97 -13.20
C MET A 9 1.86 -5.26 -14.18
N TRP A 10 1.55 -4.29 -15.03
CA TRP A 10 0.50 -4.40 -16.04
C TRP A 10 0.75 -5.53 -17.03
N ASP A 11 1.97 -5.65 -17.54
CA ASP A 11 2.34 -6.74 -18.47
C ASP A 11 2.11 -8.12 -17.84
N LYS A 12 2.47 -8.28 -16.57
CA LYS A 12 2.20 -9.52 -15.83
C LYS A 12 0.71 -9.78 -15.63
N PHE A 13 -0.08 -8.73 -15.43
CA PHE A 13 -1.53 -8.86 -15.30
C PHE A 13 -2.19 -9.28 -16.61
N ILE A 14 -1.78 -8.74 -17.76
CA ILE A 14 -2.24 -9.17 -19.08
C ILE A 14 -1.98 -10.68 -19.26
N ILE A 15 -0.75 -11.12 -18.99
CA ILE A 15 -0.37 -12.53 -19.11
C ILE A 15 -1.23 -13.42 -18.19
N ALA A 16 -1.44 -12.98 -16.95
CA ALA A 16 -2.27 -13.72 -15.99
C ALA A 16 -3.73 -13.80 -16.45
N SER A 17 -4.27 -12.70 -17.03
CA SER A 17 -5.63 -12.67 -17.58
C SER A 17 -5.77 -13.61 -18.77
N ASP A 18 -4.83 -13.58 -19.71
CA ASP A 18 -4.88 -14.42 -20.92
C ASP A 18 -4.79 -15.91 -20.60
N ARG A 19 -4.04 -16.27 -19.54
CA ARG A 19 -3.81 -17.66 -19.13
C ARG A 19 -4.73 -18.13 -18.02
N ASN A 20 -5.51 -17.23 -17.42
CA ASN A 20 -6.25 -17.45 -16.17
C ASN A 20 -5.34 -17.94 -15.02
N GLU A 21 -4.13 -17.37 -14.93
CA GLU A 21 -3.08 -17.73 -13.96
C GLU A 21 -2.90 -16.60 -12.93
N TYR A 22 -3.90 -16.41 -12.07
CA TYR A 22 -3.85 -15.41 -11.00
C TYR A 22 -3.19 -15.98 -9.73
N GLU A 23 -2.48 -15.11 -9.01
CA GLU A 23 -1.87 -15.42 -7.72
C GLU A 23 -2.85 -15.10 -6.60
N LEU A 24 -3.63 -16.08 -6.17
CA LEU A 24 -4.67 -15.88 -5.15
C LEU A 24 -4.07 -15.82 -3.74
N ASP A 25 -4.46 -14.80 -2.99
CA ASP A 25 -4.04 -14.63 -1.60
C ASP A 25 -4.93 -15.46 -0.66
N LYS A 26 -4.47 -16.67 -0.34
CA LYS A 26 -5.20 -17.64 0.50
C LYS A 26 -5.42 -17.16 1.94
N HIS A 27 -4.57 -16.26 2.46
CA HIS A 27 -4.76 -15.69 3.80
C HIS A 27 -5.98 -14.77 3.90
N LEU A 28 -6.49 -14.28 2.76
CA LEU A 28 -7.71 -13.49 2.72
C LEU A 28 -9.00 -14.34 2.77
N ILE A 29 -8.90 -15.66 2.75
CA ILE A 29 -10.04 -16.57 2.94
C ILE A 29 -10.36 -16.69 4.43
N ASP A 30 -9.31 -16.73 5.27
CA ASP A 30 -9.40 -16.77 6.73
C ASP A 30 -8.38 -15.78 7.32
N LEU A 31 -8.84 -14.52 7.46
CA LEU A 31 -8.01 -13.44 8.01
C LEU A 31 -7.66 -13.63 9.48
N GLU A 32 -8.49 -14.36 10.24
CA GLU A 32 -8.27 -14.58 11.68
C GLU A 32 -7.09 -15.53 11.91
N SER A 33 -6.85 -16.45 10.99
CA SER A 33 -5.71 -17.36 11.06
C SER A 33 -4.37 -16.73 10.62
N ASP A 34 -4.40 -15.53 10.01
CA ASP A 34 -3.18 -14.86 9.56
C ASP A 34 -2.42 -14.25 10.75
N THR A 35 -1.38 -14.93 11.18
CA THR A 35 -0.50 -14.49 12.29
C THR A 35 0.62 -13.56 11.84
N ARG A 36 0.72 -13.22 10.55
CA ARG A 36 1.77 -12.33 10.05
C ARG A 36 1.57 -10.91 10.56
N ARG A 37 2.60 -10.39 11.20
CA ARG A 37 2.62 -9.01 11.71
C ARG A 37 3.92 -8.33 11.33
N GLY A 38 3.88 -6.99 11.26
CA GLY A 38 5.04 -6.18 10.93
C GLY A 38 4.92 -4.75 11.47
N ILE A 39 5.88 -3.92 11.10
CA ILE A 39 5.87 -2.49 11.42
C ILE A 39 5.97 -1.70 10.12
N THR A 40 5.03 -0.79 9.92
CA THR A 40 4.94 0.03 8.71
C THR A 40 4.81 1.51 9.08
N ALA A 41 5.61 2.36 8.45
CA ALA A 41 5.33 3.78 8.37
C ALA A 41 4.41 4.01 7.17
N LEU A 42 3.27 4.64 7.40
CA LEU A 42 2.23 4.87 6.39
C LEU A 42 1.51 6.19 6.59
N THR A 43 0.67 6.53 5.63
CA THR A 43 -0.31 7.61 5.71
C THR A 43 -1.59 7.17 5.02
N TYR A 44 -2.75 7.53 5.60
CA TYR A 44 -4.05 7.12 5.07
C TYR A 44 -4.55 8.11 4.02
N LEU A 45 -5.17 7.59 2.95
CA LEU A 45 -5.70 8.42 1.86
C LEU A 45 -6.85 9.33 2.30
N LYS A 46 -7.53 8.99 3.40
CA LYS A 46 -8.62 9.79 3.98
C LYS A 46 -8.24 11.22 4.39
N GLN A 47 -6.95 11.52 4.49
CA GLN A 47 -6.46 12.90 4.69
C GLN A 47 -6.67 13.79 3.46
N GLY A 48 -6.87 13.16 2.30
CA GLY A 48 -7.09 13.89 1.05
C GLY A 48 -8.48 14.51 0.94
N SER A 49 -8.65 15.37 -0.05
CA SER A 49 -9.98 15.87 -0.44
C SER A 49 -10.88 14.72 -0.85
N GLY A 50 -12.16 14.80 -0.48
CA GLY A 50 -13.16 13.76 -0.78
C GLY A 50 -13.19 13.35 -2.25
N SER A 51 -12.98 14.30 -3.19
CA SER A 51 -13.05 14.01 -4.63
C SER A 51 -12.09 12.92 -5.12
N THR A 52 -10.86 12.85 -4.60
CA THR A 52 -9.91 11.80 -4.99
C THR A 52 -10.34 10.44 -4.46
N LEU A 53 -10.82 10.39 -3.22
CA LEU A 53 -11.35 9.16 -2.63
C LEU A 53 -12.62 8.69 -3.33
N ASP A 54 -13.54 9.62 -3.66
CA ASP A 54 -14.77 9.30 -4.37
C ASP A 54 -14.50 8.65 -5.73
N GLU A 55 -13.51 9.15 -6.48
CA GLU A 55 -13.10 8.54 -7.75
C GLU A 55 -12.48 7.15 -7.57
N ILE A 56 -11.70 6.93 -6.50
CA ILE A 56 -11.15 5.60 -6.17
C ILE A 56 -12.30 4.64 -5.82
N VAL A 57 -13.26 5.07 -5.01
CA VAL A 57 -14.41 4.26 -4.62
C VAL A 57 -15.27 3.92 -5.83
N LYS A 58 -15.54 4.86 -6.73
CA LYS A 58 -16.27 4.58 -7.98
C LYS A 58 -15.62 3.48 -8.80
N PHE A 59 -14.31 3.53 -8.97
CA PHE A 59 -13.58 2.49 -9.68
C PHE A 59 -13.63 1.15 -8.91
N GLN A 60 -13.42 1.17 -7.60
CA GLN A 60 -13.48 -0.03 -6.76
C GLN A 60 -14.88 -0.69 -6.83
N THR A 61 -15.95 0.12 -6.83
CA THR A 61 -17.33 -0.35 -7.01
C THR A 61 -17.53 -0.99 -8.38
N ALA A 62 -17.03 -0.38 -9.45
CA ALA A 62 -17.11 -0.96 -10.79
C ALA A 62 -16.38 -2.31 -10.89
N VAL A 63 -15.23 -2.46 -10.21
CA VAL A 63 -14.56 -3.77 -10.10
C VAL A 63 -15.42 -4.76 -9.31
N GLN A 64 -16.06 -4.32 -8.23
CA GLN A 64 -16.90 -5.17 -7.39
C GLN A 64 -18.14 -5.69 -8.10
N GLU A 65 -18.70 -4.94 -9.05
CA GLU A 65 -19.81 -5.40 -9.88
C GLU A 65 -19.42 -6.58 -10.79
N ILE A 66 -18.15 -6.64 -11.23
CA ILE A 66 -17.62 -7.73 -12.07
C ILE A 66 -17.15 -8.89 -11.19
N GLU A 67 -16.42 -8.59 -10.11
CA GLU A 67 -15.74 -9.57 -9.26
C GLU A 67 -16.14 -9.43 -7.78
N PRO A 68 -17.42 -9.66 -7.40
CA PRO A 68 -17.94 -9.32 -6.07
C PRO A 68 -17.30 -10.11 -4.92
N LYS A 69 -16.59 -11.20 -5.22
CA LYS A 69 -16.03 -12.10 -4.20
C LYS A 69 -14.57 -11.80 -3.83
N GLN A 70 -13.96 -10.80 -4.46
CA GLN A 70 -12.57 -10.42 -4.15
C GLN A 70 -12.48 -9.64 -2.84
N TYR A 71 -11.25 -9.41 -2.37
CA TYR A 71 -11.02 -8.57 -1.19
C TYR A 71 -10.90 -7.11 -1.61
N TYR A 72 -11.78 -6.29 -1.10
CA TYR A 72 -11.81 -4.84 -1.31
C TYR A 72 -11.29 -4.16 -0.05
N HIS A 73 -10.20 -3.39 -0.18
CA HIS A 73 -9.73 -2.60 0.97
C HIS A 73 -10.81 -1.60 1.38
N PRO A 74 -11.22 -1.58 2.67
CA PRO A 74 -12.11 -0.55 3.17
C PRO A 74 -11.54 0.84 2.96
N LEU A 75 -12.42 1.83 2.76
CA LEU A 75 -12.01 3.21 2.48
C LEU A 75 -11.07 3.77 3.54
N ASP A 76 -11.34 3.50 4.82
CA ASP A 76 -10.54 3.95 5.95
C ASP A 76 -9.16 3.26 6.05
N GLU A 77 -9.00 2.14 5.35
CA GLU A 77 -7.76 1.36 5.30
C GLU A 77 -6.91 1.66 4.06
N LEU A 78 -7.44 2.46 3.10
CA LEU A 78 -6.65 2.88 1.94
C LEU A 78 -5.49 3.76 2.40
N HIS A 79 -4.28 3.37 2.03
CA HIS A 79 -3.07 3.98 2.53
C HIS A 79 -1.98 4.06 1.47
N LEU A 80 -1.04 4.97 1.70
CA LEU A 80 0.26 5.01 1.06
C LEU A 80 1.30 4.44 2.02
N THR A 81 1.96 3.37 1.66
CA THR A 81 3.12 2.88 2.41
C THR A 81 4.31 3.82 2.22
N VAL A 82 4.74 4.45 3.30
CA VAL A 82 6.01 5.19 3.33
C VAL A 82 7.16 4.19 3.38
N LEU A 83 7.20 3.31 4.39
CA LEU A 83 8.24 2.30 4.52
C LEU A 83 7.72 1.09 5.32
N SER A 84 7.87 -0.12 4.79
CA SER A 84 7.69 -1.35 5.55
C SER A 84 8.97 -1.58 6.37
N VAL A 85 8.97 -1.16 7.64
CA VAL A 85 10.16 -1.19 8.52
C VAL A 85 10.52 -2.62 8.88
N ILE A 86 9.53 -3.38 9.38
CA ILE A 86 9.61 -4.82 9.55
C ILE A 86 8.49 -5.42 8.70
N SER A 87 8.87 -6.17 7.67
CA SER A 87 7.90 -6.87 6.82
C SER A 87 7.07 -7.84 7.65
N CYS A 88 5.81 -8.03 7.27
CA CYS A 88 4.93 -8.96 7.96
C CYS A 88 5.49 -10.38 7.91
N ILE A 89 5.86 -10.91 9.06
CA ILE A 89 6.37 -12.26 9.28
C ILE A 89 5.46 -13.02 10.26
N PRO A 90 5.35 -14.35 10.13
CA PRO A 90 4.52 -15.15 11.03
C PRO A 90 4.91 -14.98 12.49
N ALA A 91 3.90 -14.86 13.35
CA ALA A 91 4.02 -14.82 14.80
C ALA A 91 4.95 -13.71 15.37
N PHE A 92 5.20 -12.63 14.62
CA PHE A 92 5.96 -11.49 15.16
C PHE A 92 5.12 -10.75 16.20
N GLU A 93 5.71 -10.50 17.38
CA GLU A 93 5.08 -9.81 18.50
C GLU A 93 5.84 -8.53 18.90
N LEU A 94 5.10 -7.54 19.42
CA LEU A 94 5.69 -6.26 19.84
C LEU A 94 6.68 -6.37 21.00
N ASN A 95 6.55 -7.39 21.84
CA ASN A 95 7.47 -7.65 22.95
C ASN A 95 8.87 -8.09 22.51
N GLU A 96 9.04 -8.46 21.23
CA GLU A 96 10.35 -8.79 20.63
C GLU A 96 11.22 -7.54 20.37
N ILE A 97 10.66 -6.34 20.47
CA ILE A 97 11.35 -5.09 20.13
C ILE A 97 11.08 -3.98 21.14
N ASN A 98 11.95 -2.98 21.17
CA ASN A 98 11.71 -1.75 21.91
C ASN A 98 10.93 -0.74 21.03
N THR A 99 9.61 -0.76 21.11
CA THR A 99 8.72 0.11 20.30
C THR A 99 9.02 1.59 20.48
N LYS A 100 9.45 2.02 21.69
CA LYS A 100 9.80 3.42 21.96
C LYS A 100 10.96 3.89 21.07
N SER A 101 11.98 3.08 20.86
CA SER A 101 13.12 3.44 20.01
C SER A 101 12.70 3.68 18.56
N TYR A 102 11.75 2.90 18.03
CA TYR A 102 11.19 3.13 16.68
C TYR A 102 10.37 4.43 16.64
N ALA A 103 9.56 4.69 17.66
CA ALA A 103 8.78 5.92 17.75
C ALA A 103 9.68 7.16 17.83
N ASP A 104 10.75 7.11 18.62
CA ASP A 104 11.71 8.22 18.76
C ASP A 104 12.39 8.55 17.41
N VAL A 105 12.82 7.52 16.65
CA VAL A 105 13.38 7.71 15.30
C VAL A 105 12.33 8.26 14.35
N PHE A 106 11.13 7.71 14.36
CA PHE A 106 10.02 8.16 13.51
C PHE A 106 9.72 9.65 13.71
N HIS A 107 9.55 10.07 14.97
CA HIS A 107 9.33 11.49 15.30
C HIS A 107 10.51 12.39 14.92
N SER A 108 11.74 11.91 15.14
CA SER A 108 12.95 12.68 14.77
C SER A 108 12.97 12.98 13.27
N VAL A 109 12.69 11.98 12.45
CA VAL A 109 12.70 12.12 10.98
C VAL A 109 11.55 13.01 10.51
N LEU A 110 10.34 12.80 10.99
CA LEU A 110 9.17 13.53 10.51
C LEU A 110 9.13 15.00 10.92
N ARG A 111 9.74 15.36 12.05
CA ARG A 111 9.81 16.77 12.51
C ARG A 111 10.39 17.72 11.45
N SER A 112 11.27 17.25 10.59
CA SER A 112 11.89 18.03 9.53
C SER A 112 11.39 17.69 8.12
N SER A 113 10.41 16.80 8.02
CA SER A 113 9.88 16.36 6.73
C SER A 113 8.79 17.32 6.25
N PRO A 114 8.87 17.82 5.00
CA PRO A 114 7.80 18.62 4.44
C PRO A 114 6.59 17.75 4.11
N PRO A 115 5.39 18.36 3.92
CA PRO A 115 4.22 17.66 3.38
C PRO A 115 4.56 16.92 2.08
N ILE A 116 3.93 15.77 1.88
CA ILE A 116 4.16 14.93 0.70
C ILE A 116 2.96 15.01 -0.22
N GLU A 117 3.16 15.57 -1.41
CA GLU A 117 2.13 15.61 -2.44
C GLU A 117 2.28 14.45 -3.41
N VAL A 118 1.18 13.70 -3.60
CA VAL A 118 1.10 12.59 -4.56
C VAL A 118 -0.04 12.83 -5.52
N LYS A 119 0.25 12.75 -6.82
CA LYS A 119 -0.75 12.70 -7.89
C LYS A 119 -1.15 11.26 -8.12
N TYR A 120 -2.44 10.96 -7.98
CA TYR A 120 -3.02 9.66 -8.31
C TYR A 120 -3.58 9.69 -9.73
N GLN A 121 -2.99 8.87 -10.60
CA GLN A 121 -3.37 8.80 -12.01
C GLN A 121 -3.18 7.41 -12.57
N GLY A 122 -4.24 6.85 -13.09
CA GLY A 122 -4.27 5.52 -13.67
C GLY A 122 -4.30 4.40 -12.63
N VAL A 123 -4.72 3.25 -13.10
CA VAL A 123 -4.60 2.01 -12.36
C VAL A 123 -3.57 1.10 -13.01
N THR A 124 -2.99 0.23 -12.23
CA THR A 124 -2.29 -0.95 -12.73
C THR A 124 -2.71 -2.16 -11.92
N ALA A 125 -2.43 -3.33 -12.45
CA ALA A 125 -2.69 -4.57 -11.76
C ALA A 125 -1.49 -5.50 -11.89
N SER A 126 -1.43 -6.47 -11.02
CA SER A 126 -0.53 -7.62 -11.06
C SER A 126 -1.35 -8.89 -10.95
N PRO A 127 -0.78 -10.07 -11.08
CA PRO A 127 -1.54 -11.32 -10.91
C PRO A 127 -2.27 -11.47 -9.58
N ASN A 128 -1.97 -10.63 -8.56
CA ASN A 128 -2.53 -10.76 -7.21
C ASN A 128 -3.32 -9.54 -6.70
N CYS A 129 -3.27 -8.38 -7.38
CA CYS A 129 -3.94 -7.17 -6.88
C CYS A 129 -4.14 -6.11 -7.97
N ILE A 130 -5.07 -5.18 -7.69
CA ILE A 130 -5.24 -3.93 -8.43
C ILE A 130 -4.82 -2.78 -7.52
N VAL A 131 -4.07 -1.83 -8.08
CA VAL A 131 -3.59 -0.66 -7.36
C VAL A 131 -3.89 0.64 -8.13
N VAL A 132 -4.15 1.71 -7.41
CA VAL A 132 -4.13 3.05 -7.98
C VAL A 132 -2.69 3.55 -8.01
N GLN A 133 -2.23 4.04 -9.16
CA GLN A 133 -0.87 4.50 -9.35
C GLN A 133 -0.70 5.88 -8.73
N GLY A 134 0.30 6.02 -7.85
CA GLY A 134 0.69 7.28 -7.24
C GLY A 134 2.03 7.77 -7.76
N PHE A 135 2.10 9.04 -8.06
CA PHE A 135 3.30 9.73 -8.56
C PHE A 135 3.63 10.89 -7.61
N PRO A 136 4.67 10.78 -6.77
CA PRO A 136 5.13 11.90 -5.96
C PRO A 136 5.45 13.10 -6.85
N VAL A 137 5.00 14.30 -6.43
CA VAL A 137 5.19 15.54 -7.22
C VAL A 137 6.65 16.02 -7.16
N ASN A 138 7.34 15.66 -6.08
CA ASN A 138 8.75 15.98 -5.85
C ASN A 138 9.48 14.82 -5.13
N ASP A 139 10.69 15.06 -4.66
CA ASP A 139 11.53 14.07 -4.00
C ASP A 139 11.28 13.90 -2.48
N ALA A 140 10.29 14.60 -1.91
CA ALA A 140 10.02 14.59 -0.47
C ALA A 140 9.76 13.18 0.07
N LEU A 141 8.96 12.36 -0.63
CA LEU A 141 8.70 10.98 -0.24
C LEU A 141 9.97 10.12 -0.28
N GLU A 142 10.80 10.30 -1.30
CA GLU A 142 12.08 9.58 -1.40
C GLU A 142 13.04 9.97 -0.28
N LYS A 143 13.16 11.27 0.01
CA LYS A 143 13.96 11.79 1.12
C LYS A 143 13.47 11.24 2.46
N LEU A 144 12.17 11.28 2.72
CA LEU A 144 11.58 10.71 3.93
C LEU A 144 11.93 9.23 4.08
N ARG A 145 11.74 8.44 3.03
CA ARG A 145 12.09 7.01 3.01
C ARG A 145 13.57 6.76 3.30
N ASN A 146 14.44 7.54 2.67
CA ASN A 146 15.89 7.38 2.85
C ASN A 146 16.33 7.80 4.26
N ASN A 147 15.77 8.88 4.82
CA ASN A 147 16.05 9.31 6.20
C ASN A 147 15.58 8.26 7.21
N LEU A 148 14.38 7.68 7.04
CA LEU A 148 13.90 6.59 7.89
C LEU A 148 14.84 5.38 7.81
N ARG A 149 15.25 4.95 6.61
CA ARG A 149 16.19 3.83 6.43
C ARG A 149 17.49 4.07 7.18
N THR A 150 18.09 5.22 6.95
CA THR A 150 19.38 5.59 7.56
C THR A 150 19.25 5.63 9.08
N GLN A 151 18.31 6.40 9.63
CA GLN A 151 18.22 6.58 11.08
C GLN A 151 17.80 5.29 11.82
N LEU A 152 16.92 4.47 11.25
CA LEU A 152 16.58 3.16 11.84
C LEU A 152 17.77 2.21 11.85
N THR A 153 18.59 2.21 10.79
CA THR A 153 19.80 1.40 10.71
C THR A 153 20.88 1.90 11.68
N ASP A 154 21.13 3.20 11.72
CA ASP A 154 22.14 3.83 12.59
C ASP A 154 21.79 3.65 14.07
N ALA A 155 20.50 3.59 14.41
CA ALA A 155 20.02 3.26 15.75
C ALA A 155 20.14 1.77 16.10
N GLY A 156 20.64 0.91 15.20
CA GLY A 156 20.80 -0.53 15.42
C GLY A 156 19.50 -1.29 15.60
N LEU A 157 18.37 -0.74 15.08
CA LEU A 157 17.06 -1.36 15.23
C LEU A 157 16.87 -2.52 14.25
N ARG A 158 16.10 -3.52 14.66
CA ARG A 158 15.71 -4.63 13.76
C ARG A 158 14.88 -4.09 12.60
N VAL A 159 15.36 -4.27 11.38
CA VAL A 159 14.70 -3.84 10.15
C VAL A 159 14.74 -4.95 9.11
N THR A 160 13.75 -4.98 8.22
CA THR A 160 13.72 -5.92 7.08
C THR A 160 13.34 -5.22 5.77
N PHE A 161 13.34 -3.88 5.77
CA PHE A 161 13.05 -3.13 4.55
C PHE A 161 14.02 -3.50 3.42
N ASP A 162 13.57 -3.34 2.19
CA ASP A 162 14.33 -3.58 0.96
C ASP A 162 14.89 -5.02 0.79
N SER A 163 14.46 -5.97 1.63
CA SER A 163 14.91 -7.37 1.55
C SER A 163 14.42 -8.07 0.27
N ARG A 164 13.31 -7.63 -0.30
CA ARG A 164 12.75 -8.17 -1.55
C ARG A 164 12.97 -7.22 -2.73
N TYR A 165 12.73 -5.95 -2.54
CA TYR A 165 12.92 -4.86 -3.50
C TYR A 165 12.88 -3.51 -2.78
N LYS A 166 13.55 -2.52 -3.32
CA LYS A 166 13.47 -1.16 -2.79
C LYS A 166 12.13 -0.54 -3.17
N LEU A 167 11.33 -0.15 -2.16
CA LEU A 167 10.06 0.53 -2.40
C LEU A 167 10.31 1.94 -2.93
N VAL A 168 9.91 2.21 -4.18
CA VAL A 168 10.02 3.52 -4.84
C VAL A 168 8.68 4.08 -5.31
N THR A 169 7.67 3.21 -5.47
CA THR A 169 6.33 3.61 -5.92
C THR A 169 5.50 4.23 -4.79
N ALA A 170 4.45 4.98 -5.15
CA ALA A 170 3.52 5.61 -4.21
C ALA A 170 2.08 5.13 -4.43
N HIS A 171 1.93 3.85 -4.78
CA HIS A 171 0.61 3.27 -5.04
C HIS A 171 -0.20 3.03 -3.77
N SER A 172 -1.51 2.93 -3.95
CA SER A 172 -2.42 2.37 -2.97
C SER A 172 -3.07 1.11 -3.51
N SER A 173 -2.99 0.00 -2.76
CA SER A 173 -3.71 -1.23 -3.10
C SER A 173 -5.18 -1.06 -2.79
N ILE A 174 -6.05 -1.43 -3.73
CA ILE A 174 -7.50 -1.26 -3.58
C ILE A 174 -8.27 -2.58 -3.65
N VAL A 175 -7.77 -3.55 -4.42
CA VAL A 175 -8.38 -4.89 -4.54
C VAL A 175 -7.28 -5.94 -4.46
N ARG A 176 -7.54 -7.05 -3.77
CA ARG A 176 -6.70 -8.24 -3.79
C ARG A 176 -7.50 -9.44 -4.22
N PHE A 177 -6.86 -10.28 -5.04
CA PHE A 177 -7.50 -11.50 -5.54
C PHE A 177 -7.35 -12.61 -4.51
N ARG A 178 -8.49 -13.08 -3.98
CA ARG A 178 -8.55 -14.16 -2.98
C ARG A 178 -9.25 -15.42 -3.48
N LEU A 179 -10.07 -15.26 -4.52
CA LEU A 179 -10.82 -16.34 -5.15
C LEU A 179 -10.60 -16.28 -6.67
N PRO A 180 -10.84 -17.37 -7.40
CA PRO A 180 -10.72 -17.38 -8.85
C PRO A 180 -11.50 -16.24 -9.50
N ILE A 181 -10.88 -15.58 -10.47
CA ILE A 181 -11.50 -14.50 -11.24
C ILE A 181 -12.57 -15.10 -12.14
N SER A 182 -13.76 -14.51 -12.11
CA SER A 182 -14.92 -15.02 -12.86
C SER A 182 -14.87 -14.64 -14.33
N ASP A 183 -14.48 -13.39 -14.63
CA ASP A 183 -14.34 -12.88 -16.00
C ASP A 183 -13.07 -12.00 -16.10
N GLY A 184 -11.95 -12.65 -16.40
CA GLY A 184 -10.66 -11.97 -16.54
C GLY A 184 -10.61 -10.97 -17.68
N GLN A 185 -11.33 -11.21 -18.78
CA GLN A 185 -11.33 -10.31 -19.94
C GLN A 185 -12.14 -9.04 -19.65
N LEU A 186 -13.28 -9.16 -18.97
CA LEU A 186 -14.09 -8.02 -18.57
C LEU A 186 -13.34 -7.19 -17.53
N LEU A 187 -12.68 -7.84 -16.55
CA LEU A 187 -11.85 -7.18 -15.57
C LEU A 187 -10.67 -6.44 -16.22
N LEU A 188 -9.97 -7.07 -17.17
CA LEU A 188 -8.90 -6.44 -17.94
C LEU A 188 -9.40 -5.22 -18.70
N ALA A 189 -10.55 -5.34 -19.41
CA ALA A 189 -11.15 -4.25 -20.17
C ALA A 189 -11.51 -3.05 -19.27
N LEU A 190 -12.08 -3.29 -18.08
CA LEU A 190 -12.37 -2.24 -17.12
C LEU A 190 -11.07 -1.56 -16.64
N CYS A 191 -10.06 -2.34 -16.24
CA CYS A 191 -8.78 -1.78 -15.82
C CYS A 191 -8.11 -0.98 -16.94
N GLN A 192 -8.25 -1.42 -18.21
CA GLN A 192 -7.72 -0.72 -19.39
C GLN A 192 -8.37 0.67 -19.56
N GLN A 193 -9.67 0.81 -19.32
CA GLN A 193 -10.37 2.11 -19.37
C GLN A 193 -9.81 3.10 -18.35
N TYR A 194 -9.37 2.60 -17.18
CA TYR A 194 -8.83 3.42 -16.09
C TYR A 194 -7.30 3.57 -16.11
N ARG A 195 -6.59 3.03 -17.13
CA ARG A 195 -5.12 3.13 -17.22
C ARG A 195 -4.55 4.56 -17.13
N ASN A 196 -5.31 5.54 -17.58
CA ASN A 196 -4.91 6.95 -17.59
C ASN A 196 -5.88 7.86 -16.83
N HIS A 197 -6.85 7.28 -16.10
CA HIS A 197 -7.85 8.03 -15.36
C HIS A 197 -7.21 8.95 -14.31
N LYS A 198 -7.69 10.19 -14.20
CA LYS A 198 -7.16 11.16 -13.23
C LYS A 198 -8.00 11.10 -11.96
N PHE A 199 -7.49 10.41 -10.95
CA PHE A 199 -8.16 10.33 -9.64
C PHE A 199 -8.03 11.62 -8.83
N GLY A 200 -6.91 12.34 -8.93
CA GLY A 200 -6.70 13.60 -8.23
C GLY A 200 -5.33 13.71 -7.58
N ARG A 201 -5.24 14.54 -6.52
CA ARG A 201 -4.02 14.76 -5.75
C ARG A 201 -4.33 14.73 -4.27
N ILE A 202 -3.40 14.22 -3.48
CA ILE A 202 -3.46 14.24 -2.02
C ILE A 202 -2.16 14.83 -1.50
N VAL A 203 -2.29 15.77 -0.56
CA VAL A 203 -1.18 16.29 0.24
C VAL A 203 -1.27 15.61 1.60
N PHE A 204 -0.25 14.85 1.95
CA PHE A 204 -0.13 14.14 3.20
C PHE A 204 0.69 14.94 4.20
N THR A 205 0.10 15.18 5.37
CA THR A 205 0.73 15.82 6.53
C THR A 205 0.82 14.87 7.71
N ASP A 206 -0.15 13.95 7.82
CA ASP A 206 -0.26 13.05 8.96
C ASP A 206 0.30 11.68 8.59
N PHE A 207 1.20 11.20 9.42
CA PHE A 207 1.90 9.94 9.23
C PHE A 207 1.80 9.10 10.49
N GLU A 208 1.71 7.80 10.31
CA GLU A 208 1.67 6.85 11.42
C GLU A 208 2.76 5.78 11.27
N LEU A 209 3.34 5.40 12.40
CA LEU A 209 4.10 4.17 12.55
C LEU A 209 3.19 3.16 13.24
N VAL A 210 2.88 2.08 12.55
CA VAL A 210 1.89 1.11 13.02
C VAL A 210 2.46 -0.31 13.08
N PHE A 211 2.02 -1.07 14.08
CA PHE A 211 2.10 -2.52 14.08
C PHE A 211 0.83 -3.07 13.44
N ASN A 212 0.96 -3.92 12.43
CA ASN A 212 -0.15 -4.29 11.57
C ASN A 212 0.02 -5.69 10.96
N ASN A 213 -1.06 -6.15 10.31
CA ASN A 213 -0.99 -7.29 9.40
C ASN A 213 -0.61 -6.85 7.97
N TRP A 214 -0.51 -7.83 7.06
CA TRP A 214 -0.15 -7.57 5.65
C TRP A 214 -1.13 -6.62 4.92
N TYR A 215 -2.38 -6.58 5.36
CA TYR A 215 -3.46 -5.83 4.69
C TYR A 215 -3.74 -4.48 5.32
N GLN A 216 -3.09 -4.15 6.43
CA GLN A 216 -3.30 -2.92 7.20
C GLN A 216 -4.72 -2.81 7.78
N ASN A 217 -5.32 -3.97 8.14
CA ASN A 217 -6.66 -3.96 8.73
C ASN A 217 -6.67 -3.18 10.05
N LEU A 218 -7.54 -2.19 10.14
CA LEU A 218 -7.67 -1.36 11.34
C LEU A 218 -8.05 -2.16 12.59
N ALA A 219 -8.79 -3.25 12.44
CA ALA A 219 -9.20 -4.12 13.55
C ALA A 219 -8.00 -4.73 14.32
N VAL A 220 -6.84 -4.91 13.65
CA VAL A 220 -5.63 -5.49 14.26
C VAL A 220 -4.45 -4.53 14.29
N THR A 221 -4.62 -3.34 13.71
CA THR A 221 -3.58 -2.30 13.66
C THR A 221 -3.46 -1.61 15.00
N LYS A 222 -2.23 -1.42 15.48
CA LYS A 222 -1.91 -0.65 16.68
C LYS A 222 -0.97 0.49 16.31
N SER A 223 -1.36 1.72 16.58
CA SER A 223 -0.48 2.89 16.41
C SER A 223 0.64 2.86 17.44
N LEU A 224 1.87 3.00 16.98
CA LEU A 224 3.07 3.09 17.81
C LEU A 224 3.55 4.54 17.94
N ALA A 225 3.34 5.34 16.90
CA ALA A 225 3.60 6.77 16.86
C ALA A 225 2.77 7.43 15.77
N SER A 226 2.42 8.70 15.99
CA SER A 226 1.75 9.55 15.00
C SER A 226 2.44 10.90 14.89
N HIS A 227 2.38 11.51 13.71
CA HIS A 227 2.88 12.84 13.42
C HIS A 227 1.85 13.57 12.56
N SER A 228 1.47 14.80 12.97
CA SER A 228 0.53 15.69 12.31
C SER A 228 1.14 17.07 12.16
#